data_bdfd9333111727ea1e05fe9d84de7d50
#
_entry.id   bdfd9333111727ea1e05fe9d84de7d50
#
_cell.length_a   1.000
_cell.length_b   1.000
_cell.length_c   1.000
_cell.angle_alpha   90.00
_cell.angle_beta   90.00
_cell.angle_gamma   90.00
#
_symmetry.space_group_name_H-M   'P 1'
#
loop_
_entity.id
_entity.type
_entity.pdbx_description
1 polymer ?
#
loop_
_entity_poly.entity_id
_entity_poly.type
_entity_poly.pdbx_seq_one_letter_code
_entity_poly.pdbx_strand_id
1 'polypeptide(L)'
;MPEVFYNTEGDCEFLKDCAEEEILIHEIIIKDVTAVDLNFSRMCSSKVRFENCTFLNCMFDKGEFTDVIFKSCNISNCSFNDSYFNRCQMISSKGMGAKYTGSSIQNMIFRDCNLEYANFDSSKLEKVGFQDVELSHGNVSQCRVKEVEWDRTRLHGTSFFKTSLRKMDFTTCTISELVLSDECSELKGAVVDFYQAAELAKRLGLIIK
;
A
#
# COMPACT_ATOMS: atom_id res chain seq x y z
N MET A 1 14.74 -26.02 -1.28
CA MET A 1 13.34 -25.58 -1.40
C MET A 1 13.06 -24.77 -0.14
N PRO A 2 12.32 -23.66 -0.21
CA PRO A 2 11.98 -22.94 1.01
C PRO A 2 11.17 -23.85 1.94
N GLU A 3 11.42 -23.75 3.24
CA GLU A 3 10.59 -24.41 4.23
C GLU A 3 9.16 -23.88 4.14
N VAL A 4 8.17 -24.78 4.26
CA VAL A 4 6.76 -24.42 4.18
C VAL A 4 6.14 -24.62 5.56
N PHE A 5 5.70 -23.52 6.16
CA PHE A 5 4.95 -23.55 7.41
C PHE A 5 3.45 -23.50 7.08
N TYR A 6 2.70 -24.44 7.61
CA TYR A 6 1.24 -24.49 7.51
C TYR A 6 0.62 -24.08 8.84
N ASN A 7 -0.60 -23.55 8.79
CA ASN A 7 -1.32 -23.10 9.97
C ASN A 7 -1.43 -24.22 11.03
N THR A 8 -0.50 -24.21 11.99
CA THR A 8 -0.62 -24.92 13.26
C THR A 8 -0.90 -23.88 14.35
N GLU A 9 -1.49 -24.26 15.47
CA GLU A 9 -1.78 -23.33 16.57
C GLU A 9 -0.54 -22.55 17.07
N GLY A 10 0.68 -23.03 16.73
CA GLY A 10 1.95 -22.39 17.08
C GLY A 10 2.50 -21.36 16.08
N ASP A 11 1.92 -21.22 14.87
CA ASP A 11 2.56 -20.39 13.84
C ASP A 11 2.45 -18.88 14.13
N CYS A 12 1.36 -18.43 14.74
CA CYS A 12 1.23 -17.05 15.21
C CYS A 12 2.19 -16.74 16.36
N GLU A 13 2.44 -17.70 17.25
CA GLU A 13 3.37 -17.57 18.36
C GLU A 13 4.81 -17.49 17.82
N PHE A 14 5.18 -18.35 16.88
CA PHE A 14 6.47 -18.27 16.20
C PHE A 14 6.71 -16.89 15.55
N LEU A 15 5.72 -16.37 14.80
CA LEU A 15 5.86 -15.06 14.16
C LEU A 15 5.98 -13.92 15.20
N LYS A 16 5.28 -14.05 16.31
CA LYS A 16 5.33 -13.09 17.40
C LYS A 16 6.69 -13.12 18.11
N ASP A 17 7.19 -14.31 18.43
CA ASP A 17 8.50 -14.49 19.06
C ASP A 17 9.61 -13.93 18.15
N CYS A 18 9.54 -14.21 16.83
CA CYS A 18 10.48 -13.64 15.87
C CYS A 18 10.43 -12.09 15.85
N ALA A 19 9.26 -11.50 15.96
CA ALA A 19 9.12 -10.05 15.99
C ALA A 19 9.64 -9.45 17.33
N GLU A 20 9.35 -10.07 18.46
CA GLU A 20 9.78 -9.62 19.78
C GLU A 20 11.29 -9.72 19.97
N GLU A 21 11.91 -10.78 19.43
CA GLU A 21 13.36 -11.02 19.51
C GLU A 21 14.13 -10.44 18.32
N GLU A 22 13.45 -9.75 17.39
CA GLU A 22 14.03 -9.20 16.15
C GLU A 22 14.77 -10.26 15.30
N ILE A 23 14.28 -11.51 15.32
CA ILE A 23 14.83 -12.61 14.54
C ILE A 23 14.41 -12.48 13.09
N LEU A 24 15.38 -12.56 12.18
CA LEU A 24 15.11 -12.53 10.73
C LEU A 24 14.38 -13.81 10.28
N ILE A 25 13.16 -13.64 9.79
CA ILE A 25 12.42 -14.70 9.08
C ILE A 25 12.93 -14.73 7.64
N HIS A 26 13.47 -15.85 7.19
CA HIS A 26 14.16 -15.93 5.92
C HIS A 26 13.85 -17.18 5.13
N GLU A 27 13.61 -17.01 3.81
CA GLU A 27 13.44 -18.10 2.83
C GLU A 27 12.34 -19.11 3.17
N ILE A 28 11.19 -18.65 3.69
CA ILE A 28 10.06 -19.52 4.05
C ILE A 28 8.77 -19.11 3.34
N ILE A 29 7.85 -20.06 3.29
CA ILE A 29 6.47 -19.82 2.85
C ILE A 29 5.55 -20.08 4.05
N ILE A 30 4.77 -19.05 4.41
CA ILE A 30 3.80 -19.07 5.50
C ILE A 30 2.42 -19.10 4.88
N LYS A 31 1.62 -20.12 5.20
CA LYS A 31 0.30 -20.32 4.59
C LYS A 31 -0.80 -20.43 5.61
N ASP A 32 -1.98 -19.91 5.22
CA ASP A 32 -3.25 -20.10 5.90
C ASP A 32 -3.25 -19.64 7.39
N VAL A 33 -2.29 -18.80 7.77
CA VAL A 33 -2.18 -18.25 9.13
C VAL A 33 -3.26 -17.21 9.36
N THR A 34 -3.91 -17.27 10.51
CA THR A 34 -4.88 -16.27 10.96
C THR A 34 -4.42 -15.67 12.27
N ALA A 35 -4.26 -14.34 12.28
CA ALA A 35 -3.90 -13.54 13.44
C ALA A 35 -4.82 -12.33 13.55
N VAL A 36 -5.30 -12.02 14.74
CA VAL A 36 -6.18 -10.88 14.99
C VAL A 36 -5.67 -10.14 16.23
N ASP A 37 -5.58 -8.81 16.12
CA ASP A 37 -5.17 -7.90 17.20
C ASP A 37 -3.79 -8.23 17.81
N LEU A 38 -2.88 -8.82 17.02
CA LEU A 38 -1.54 -9.19 17.47
C LEU A 38 -0.49 -8.14 17.08
N ASN A 39 0.57 -8.08 17.89
CA ASN A 39 1.70 -7.20 17.67
C ASN A 39 2.89 -7.96 17.07
N PHE A 40 3.25 -7.62 15.84
CA PHE A 40 4.40 -8.08 15.09
C PHE A 40 5.35 -6.91 14.75
N SER A 41 5.33 -5.84 15.54
CA SER A 41 6.20 -4.69 15.30
C SER A 41 7.67 -5.10 15.30
N ARG A 42 8.46 -4.45 14.44
CA ARG A 42 9.87 -4.76 14.18
C ARG A 42 10.15 -6.11 13.52
N MET A 43 9.11 -6.79 13.01
CA MET A 43 9.31 -8.03 12.23
C MET A 43 10.29 -7.80 11.09
N CYS A 44 11.34 -8.61 11.05
CA CYS A 44 12.32 -8.62 9.96
C CYS A 44 12.05 -9.82 9.06
N SER A 45 11.76 -9.59 7.79
CA SER A 45 11.42 -10.64 6.82
C SER A 45 12.18 -10.47 5.51
N SER A 46 12.82 -11.54 5.05
CA SER A 46 13.52 -11.55 3.77
C SER A 46 13.23 -12.81 2.97
N LYS A 47 12.85 -12.64 1.70
CA LYS A 47 12.45 -13.75 0.80
C LYS A 47 11.34 -14.64 1.40
N VAL A 48 10.36 -13.99 2.03
CA VAL A 48 9.21 -14.66 2.65
C VAL A 48 8.00 -14.53 1.74
N ARG A 49 7.20 -15.58 1.68
CA ARG A 49 5.90 -15.55 1.02
C ARG A 49 4.80 -15.87 2.01
N PHE A 50 3.90 -14.91 2.22
CA PHE A 50 2.63 -15.12 2.91
C PHE A 50 1.57 -15.48 1.88
N GLU A 51 0.93 -16.64 2.01
CA GLU A 51 -0.14 -17.11 1.11
C GLU A 51 -1.42 -17.41 1.90
N ASN A 52 -2.55 -16.85 1.47
CA ASN A 52 -3.87 -17.02 2.09
C ASN A 52 -3.91 -16.64 3.59
N CYS A 53 -2.98 -15.81 4.06
CA CYS A 53 -2.94 -15.41 5.46
C CYS A 53 -3.95 -14.30 5.75
N THR A 54 -4.49 -14.33 6.96
CA THR A 54 -5.40 -13.30 7.47
C THR A 54 -4.78 -12.65 8.71
N PHE A 55 -4.38 -11.39 8.55
CA PHE A 55 -3.94 -10.54 9.64
C PHE A 55 -4.94 -9.40 9.77
N LEU A 56 -5.70 -9.35 10.85
CA LEU A 56 -6.69 -8.31 11.08
C LEU A 56 -6.28 -7.45 12.27
N ASN A 57 -6.28 -6.13 12.10
CA ASN A 57 -5.90 -5.16 13.13
C ASN A 57 -4.52 -5.44 13.74
N CYS A 58 -3.63 -6.13 13.05
CA CYS A 58 -2.30 -6.46 13.55
C CYS A 58 -1.32 -5.29 13.36
N MET A 59 -0.32 -5.20 14.23
CA MET A 59 0.72 -4.18 14.15
C MET A 59 2.01 -4.79 13.59
N PHE A 60 2.55 -4.19 12.53
CA PHE A 60 3.84 -4.49 11.91
C PHE A 60 4.72 -3.24 11.86
N ASP A 61 4.49 -2.29 12.75
CA ASP A 61 5.19 -1.01 12.76
C ASP A 61 6.70 -1.19 12.91
N LYS A 62 7.46 -0.37 12.17
CA LYS A 62 8.92 -0.43 12.11
C LYS A 62 9.46 -1.77 11.60
N GLY A 63 8.64 -2.53 10.87
CA GLY A 63 9.04 -3.79 10.26
C GLY A 63 9.94 -3.57 9.04
N GLU A 64 10.78 -4.56 8.75
CA GLU A 64 11.65 -4.59 7.57
C GLU A 64 11.28 -5.76 6.66
N PHE A 65 10.83 -5.44 5.45
CA PHE A 65 10.35 -6.41 4.47
C PHE A 65 11.19 -6.30 3.19
N THR A 66 11.96 -7.33 2.88
CA THR A 66 12.79 -7.37 1.67
C THR A 66 12.50 -8.65 0.88
N ASP A 67 12.19 -8.52 -0.41
CA ASP A 67 11.81 -9.66 -1.27
C ASP A 67 10.60 -10.43 -0.72
N VAL A 68 9.60 -9.73 -0.14
CA VAL A 68 8.43 -10.34 0.49
C VAL A 68 7.22 -10.28 -0.44
N ILE A 69 6.46 -11.37 -0.49
CA ILE A 69 5.23 -11.48 -1.26
C ILE A 69 4.06 -11.76 -0.33
N PHE A 70 3.05 -10.89 -0.36
CA PHE A 70 1.73 -11.13 0.22
C PHE A 70 0.78 -11.54 -0.92
N LYS A 71 0.37 -12.79 -0.96
CA LYS A 71 -0.51 -13.34 -2.00
C LYS A 71 -1.81 -13.85 -1.41
N SER A 72 -2.93 -13.35 -1.90
CA SER A 72 -4.27 -13.71 -1.42
C SER A 72 -4.44 -13.50 0.10
N CYS A 73 -3.76 -12.50 0.64
CA CYS A 73 -3.79 -12.19 2.07
C CYS A 73 -4.86 -11.15 2.39
N ASN A 74 -5.31 -11.16 3.64
CA ASN A 74 -6.11 -10.09 4.21
C ASN A 74 -5.30 -9.41 5.32
N ILE A 75 -4.90 -8.15 5.09
CA ILE A 75 -4.18 -7.30 6.05
C ILE A 75 -4.99 -6.06 6.41
N SER A 76 -6.32 -6.19 6.42
CA SER A 76 -7.21 -5.06 6.70
C SER A 76 -6.99 -4.49 8.10
N ASN A 77 -6.96 -3.16 8.18
CA ASN A 77 -6.68 -2.37 9.38
C ASN A 77 -5.31 -2.64 10.03
N CYS A 78 -4.42 -3.38 9.38
CA CYS A 78 -3.06 -3.55 9.88
C CYS A 78 -2.26 -2.26 9.81
N SER A 79 -1.32 -2.12 10.73
CA SER A 79 -0.40 -0.98 10.80
C SER A 79 1.01 -1.43 10.39
N PHE A 80 1.60 -0.68 9.46
CA PHE A 80 2.98 -0.81 8.99
C PHE A 80 3.69 0.54 9.08
N ASN A 81 3.35 1.37 10.06
CA ASN A 81 3.93 2.70 10.19
C ASN A 81 5.44 2.64 10.38
N ASP A 82 6.15 3.62 9.82
CA ASP A 82 7.61 3.73 9.90
C ASP A 82 8.37 2.48 9.40
N SER A 83 7.73 1.64 8.57
CA SER A 83 8.30 0.38 8.09
C SER A 83 9.08 0.57 6.78
N TYR A 84 9.94 -0.39 6.49
CA TYR A 84 10.71 -0.45 5.27
C TYR A 84 10.28 -1.61 4.37
N PHE A 85 9.96 -1.31 3.11
CA PHE A 85 9.65 -2.30 2.08
C PHE A 85 10.60 -2.14 0.91
N ASN A 86 11.21 -3.24 0.47
CA ASN A 86 12.03 -3.24 -0.72
C ASN A 86 11.87 -4.53 -1.53
N ARG A 87 11.59 -4.40 -2.83
CA ARG A 87 11.33 -5.50 -3.76
C ARG A 87 10.20 -6.42 -3.28
N CYS A 88 9.11 -5.81 -2.81
CA CYS A 88 7.95 -6.53 -2.29
C CYS A 88 6.80 -6.54 -3.28
N GLN A 89 5.88 -7.48 -3.09
CA GLN A 89 4.67 -7.59 -3.88
C GLN A 89 3.47 -7.85 -2.97
N MET A 90 2.36 -7.21 -3.27
CA MET A 90 1.05 -7.52 -2.71
C MET A 90 0.12 -7.86 -3.87
N ILE A 91 -0.37 -9.09 -3.91
CA ILE A 91 -1.10 -9.62 -5.06
C ILE A 91 -2.42 -10.23 -4.61
N SER A 92 -3.52 -9.87 -5.30
CA SER A 92 -4.88 -10.39 -5.08
C SER A 92 -5.27 -10.38 -3.60
N SER A 93 -4.95 -9.29 -2.91
CA SER A 93 -5.02 -9.17 -1.45
C SER A 93 -5.91 -8.03 -1.01
N LYS A 94 -6.34 -8.07 0.26
CA LYS A 94 -7.14 -7.02 0.90
C LYS A 94 -6.31 -6.31 1.96
N GLY A 95 -6.31 -4.98 1.91
CA GLY A 95 -5.66 -4.12 2.87
C GLY A 95 -6.50 -2.87 3.14
N MET A 96 -7.83 -3.05 3.29
CA MET A 96 -8.73 -1.94 3.61
C MET A 96 -8.31 -1.30 4.94
N GLY A 97 -8.13 0.02 4.94
CA GLY A 97 -7.71 0.76 6.12
C GLY A 97 -6.31 0.45 6.62
N ALA A 98 -5.48 -0.28 5.85
CA ALA A 98 -4.09 -0.53 6.21
C ALA A 98 -3.29 0.78 6.26
N LYS A 99 -2.38 0.91 7.23
CA LYS A 99 -1.61 2.13 7.48
C LYS A 99 -0.14 1.91 7.17
N TYR A 100 0.41 2.78 6.33
CA TYR A 100 1.82 2.81 5.92
C TYR A 100 2.46 4.18 6.24
N THR A 101 1.92 4.91 7.20
CA THR A 101 2.33 6.27 7.54
C THR A 101 3.83 6.34 7.83
N GLY A 102 4.53 7.30 7.23
CA GLY A 102 5.95 7.51 7.46
C GLY A 102 6.89 6.44 6.88
N SER A 103 6.35 5.45 6.17
CA SER A 103 7.12 4.30 5.69
C SER A 103 7.96 4.61 4.45
N SER A 104 9.01 3.83 4.26
CA SER A 104 9.82 3.84 3.05
C SER A 104 9.50 2.62 2.19
N ILE A 105 8.81 2.84 1.08
CA ILE A 105 8.35 1.79 0.17
C ILE A 105 9.10 1.93 -1.15
N GLN A 106 9.91 0.92 -1.50
CA GLN A 106 10.77 0.94 -2.67
C GLN A 106 10.59 -0.34 -3.49
N ASN A 107 10.57 -0.20 -4.82
CA ASN A 107 10.47 -1.34 -5.75
C ASN A 107 9.30 -2.27 -5.39
N MET A 108 8.13 -1.74 -5.10
CA MET A 108 6.96 -2.50 -4.66
C MET A 108 5.85 -2.45 -5.71
N ILE A 109 5.13 -3.55 -5.85
CA ILE A 109 3.93 -3.61 -6.67
C ILE A 109 2.72 -4.05 -5.84
N PHE A 110 1.64 -3.29 -5.96
CA PHE A 110 0.30 -3.67 -5.54
C PHE A 110 -0.49 -4.05 -6.80
N ARG A 111 -0.98 -5.29 -6.85
CA ARG A 111 -1.74 -5.79 -8.00
C ARG A 111 -3.00 -6.52 -7.56
N ASP A 112 -4.12 -6.23 -8.22
CA ASP A 112 -5.44 -6.83 -7.93
C ASP A 112 -5.80 -6.69 -6.43
N CYS A 113 -5.58 -5.52 -5.85
CA CYS A 113 -5.72 -5.30 -4.42
C CYS A 113 -6.88 -4.36 -4.09
N ASN A 114 -7.55 -4.65 -2.97
CA ASN A 114 -8.44 -3.68 -2.33
C ASN A 114 -7.70 -2.98 -1.19
N LEU A 115 -7.35 -1.70 -1.42
CA LEU A 115 -6.67 -0.79 -0.48
C LEU A 115 -7.57 0.40 -0.13
N GLU A 116 -8.88 0.26 -0.20
CA GLU A 116 -9.82 1.31 0.18
C GLU A 116 -9.52 1.83 1.60
N TYR A 117 -9.50 3.14 1.78
CA TYR A 117 -9.10 3.82 3.02
C TYR A 117 -7.65 3.58 3.49
N ALA A 118 -6.79 2.97 2.68
CA ALA A 118 -5.38 2.80 3.08
C ALA A 118 -4.67 4.15 3.22
N ASN A 119 -3.75 4.23 4.16
CA ASN A 119 -3.08 5.47 4.52
C ASN A 119 -1.56 5.38 4.31
N PHE A 120 -1.06 6.15 3.34
CA PHE A 120 0.36 6.30 3.01
C PHE A 120 0.92 7.68 3.43
N ASP A 121 0.22 8.45 4.28
CA ASP A 121 0.64 9.79 4.64
C ASP A 121 2.13 9.88 5.02
N SER A 122 2.79 10.94 4.56
CA SER A 122 4.19 11.24 4.89
C SER A 122 5.21 10.17 4.49
N SER A 123 4.83 9.22 3.62
CA SER A 123 5.70 8.12 3.19
C SER A 123 6.60 8.50 2.01
N LYS A 124 7.68 7.73 1.85
CA LYS A 124 8.51 7.74 0.65
C LYS A 124 8.10 6.58 -0.26
N LEU A 125 7.63 6.90 -1.46
CA LEU A 125 7.27 5.93 -2.50
C LEU A 125 8.25 6.06 -3.68
N GLU A 126 9.08 5.05 -3.91
CA GLU A 126 10.06 5.04 -5.00
C GLU A 126 9.95 3.75 -5.83
N LYS A 127 9.67 3.88 -7.11
CA LYS A 127 9.42 2.74 -8.02
C LYS A 127 8.30 1.84 -7.50
N VAL A 128 7.14 2.44 -7.25
CA VAL A 128 5.95 1.74 -6.75
C VAL A 128 4.90 1.70 -7.84
N GLY A 129 4.38 0.51 -8.12
CA GLY A 129 3.28 0.31 -9.05
C GLY A 129 1.97 -0.03 -8.36
N PHE A 130 0.89 0.62 -8.79
CA PHE A 130 -0.49 0.29 -8.42
C PHE A 130 -1.21 -0.16 -9.68
N GLN A 131 -1.52 -1.46 -9.79
CA GLN A 131 -2.13 -2.08 -10.97
C GLN A 131 -3.42 -2.80 -10.57
N ASP A 132 -4.54 -2.43 -11.19
CA ASP A 132 -5.87 -2.97 -10.87
C ASP A 132 -6.20 -2.84 -9.36
N VAL A 133 -5.95 -1.65 -8.77
CA VAL A 133 -6.09 -1.41 -7.34
C VAL A 133 -7.31 -0.54 -7.05
N GLU A 134 -8.08 -0.92 -6.03
CA GLU A 134 -9.09 -0.07 -5.41
C GLU A 134 -8.42 0.75 -4.29
N LEU A 135 -8.28 2.07 -4.46
CA LEU A 135 -7.69 2.99 -3.47
C LEU A 135 -8.62 4.16 -3.14
N SER A 136 -9.94 3.97 -3.34
CA SER A 136 -10.91 5.03 -3.01
C SER A 136 -10.81 5.41 -1.54
N HIS A 137 -10.95 6.71 -1.28
CA HIS A 137 -10.78 7.32 0.04
C HIS A 137 -9.42 7.07 0.70
N GLY A 138 -8.44 6.61 -0.08
CA GLY A 138 -7.07 6.44 0.39
C GLY A 138 -6.37 7.78 0.66
N ASN A 139 -5.31 7.74 1.41
CA ASN A 139 -4.52 8.91 1.74
C ASN A 139 -3.06 8.75 1.28
N VAL A 140 -2.67 9.56 0.29
CA VAL A 140 -1.31 9.64 -0.27
C VAL A 140 -0.78 11.06 -0.09
N SER A 141 -1.12 11.69 1.04
CA SER A 141 -0.75 13.08 1.34
C SER A 141 0.70 13.18 1.80
N GLN A 142 1.31 14.34 1.54
CA GLN A 142 2.66 14.68 2.00
C GLN A 142 3.74 13.68 1.62
N CYS A 143 3.47 12.82 0.63
CA CYS A 143 4.39 11.79 0.19
C CYS A 143 5.54 12.35 -0.65
N ARG A 144 6.72 11.74 -0.49
CA ARG A 144 7.83 11.91 -1.43
C ARG A 144 7.77 10.81 -2.47
N VAL A 145 7.44 11.18 -3.71
CA VAL A 145 7.16 10.22 -4.79
C VAL A 145 8.22 10.30 -5.89
N LYS A 146 8.64 9.14 -6.37
CA LYS A 146 9.57 9.02 -7.50
C LYS A 146 9.29 7.73 -8.28
N GLU A 147 9.03 7.85 -9.58
CA GLU A 147 8.74 6.70 -10.44
C GLU A 147 7.58 5.87 -9.88
N VAL A 148 6.45 6.53 -9.56
CA VAL A 148 5.21 5.87 -9.13
C VAL A 148 4.28 5.74 -10.33
N GLU A 149 3.77 4.54 -10.56
CA GLU A 149 2.92 4.20 -11.69
C GLU A 149 1.51 3.81 -11.22
N TRP A 150 0.51 4.33 -11.95
CA TRP A 150 -0.90 4.07 -11.72
C TRP A 150 -1.49 3.43 -12.97
N ASP A 151 -1.99 2.22 -12.88
CA ASP A 151 -2.62 1.52 -13.99
C ASP A 151 -3.96 0.92 -13.56
N ARG A 152 -5.06 1.28 -14.23
CA ARG A 152 -6.43 0.81 -13.94
C ARG A 152 -6.79 0.89 -12.45
N THR A 153 -6.31 1.93 -11.77
CA THR A 153 -6.54 2.15 -10.33
C THR A 153 -7.73 3.07 -10.13
N ARG A 154 -8.57 2.75 -9.14
CA ARG A 154 -9.66 3.63 -8.71
C ARG A 154 -9.19 4.54 -7.59
N LEU A 155 -9.37 5.84 -7.81
CA LEU A 155 -8.86 6.91 -6.95
C LEU A 155 -9.99 7.88 -6.53
N HIS A 156 -11.22 7.38 -6.38
CA HIS A 156 -12.34 8.22 -5.93
C HIS A 156 -12.10 8.71 -4.49
N GLY A 157 -12.21 10.02 -4.27
CA GLY A 157 -12.02 10.62 -2.95
C GLY A 157 -10.61 10.47 -2.37
N THR A 158 -9.63 10.02 -3.17
CA THR A 158 -8.25 9.82 -2.71
C THR A 158 -7.57 11.16 -2.46
N SER A 159 -6.87 11.28 -1.33
CA SER A 159 -6.09 12.46 -1.00
C SER A 159 -4.68 12.40 -1.53
N PHE A 160 -4.30 13.42 -2.31
CA PHE A 160 -2.92 13.71 -2.71
C PHE A 160 -2.44 15.04 -2.16
N PHE A 161 -3.03 15.51 -1.07
CA PHE A 161 -2.71 16.80 -0.46
C PHE A 161 -1.19 16.94 -0.25
N LYS A 162 -0.60 17.98 -0.83
CA LYS A 162 0.85 18.26 -0.82
C LYS A 162 1.74 17.13 -1.38
N THR A 163 1.21 16.29 -2.27
CA THR A 163 1.97 15.26 -3.00
C THR A 163 2.03 15.65 -4.48
N SER A 164 3.21 15.82 -5.04
CA SER A 164 3.35 16.18 -6.45
C SER A 164 3.00 15.01 -7.37
N LEU A 165 2.06 15.21 -8.29
CA LEU A 165 1.64 14.24 -9.31
C LEU A 165 2.37 14.43 -10.65
N ARG A 166 3.45 15.19 -10.65
CA ARG A 166 4.19 15.53 -11.86
C ARG A 166 4.72 14.27 -12.56
N LYS A 167 4.42 14.17 -13.86
CA LYS A 167 4.77 13.04 -14.75
C LYS A 167 4.04 11.73 -14.44
N MET A 168 3.08 11.73 -13.54
CA MET A 168 2.21 10.57 -13.34
C MET A 168 1.12 10.55 -14.41
N ASP A 169 0.87 9.39 -14.97
CA ASP A 169 -0.17 9.15 -15.97
C ASP A 169 -1.37 8.48 -15.31
N PHE A 170 -2.52 9.16 -15.35
CA PHE A 170 -3.78 8.67 -14.79
C PHE A 170 -4.78 8.27 -15.89
N THR A 171 -4.40 8.28 -17.17
CA THR A 171 -5.33 8.07 -18.29
C THR A 171 -6.05 6.74 -18.27
N THR A 172 -5.49 5.70 -17.63
CA THR A 172 -6.14 4.39 -17.44
C THR A 172 -6.91 4.29 -16.12
N CYS A 173 -6.82 5.32 -15.26
CA CYS A 173 -7.39 5.31 -13.93
C CYS A 173 -8.77 5.94 -13.87
N THR A 174 -9.54 5.63 -12.83
CA THR A 174 -10.76 6.37 -12.49
C THR A 174 -10.42 7.38 -11.40
N ILE A 175 -10.42 8.67 -11.75
CA ILE A 175 -10.20 9.77 -10.81
C ILE A 175 -11.48 10.58 -10.65
N SER A 176 -11.90 10.80 -9.42
CA SER A 176 -13.02 11.68 -9.09
C SER A 176 -12.88 12.16 -7.64
N GLU A 177 -13.35 13.35 -7.35
CA GLU A 177 -13.38 13.92 -5.99
C GLU A 177 -12.02 13.89 -5.26
N LEU A 178 -10.91 13.97 -6.00
CA LEU A 178 -9.57 13.97 -5.39
C LEU A 178 -9.43 15.07 -4.34
N VAL A 179 -8.80 14.78 -3.21
CA VAL A 179 -8.49 15.77 -2.19
C VAL A 179 -7.11 16.36 -2.46
N LEU A 180 -7.06 17.67 -2.73
CA LEU A 180 -5.87 18.45 -3.11
C LEU A 180 -5.83 19.73 -2.28
N SER A 181 -4.72 20.47 -2.35
CA SER A 181 -4.64 21.82 -1.82
C SER A 181 -5.60 22.78 -2.59
N ASP A 182 -5.93 23.90 -1.99
CA ASP A 182 -6.82 24.90 -2.61
C ASP A 182 -6.29 25.40 -3.95
N GLU A 183 -4.97 25.49 -4.09
CA GLU A 183 -4.29 25.93 -5.31
C GLU A 183 -4.15 24.80 -6.35
N CYS A 184 -4.51 23.56 -6.00
CA CYS A 184 -4.36 22.35 -6.84
C CYS A 184 -2.93 22.22 -7.43
N SER A 185 -1.91 22.69 -6.72
CA SER A 185 -0.53 22.72 -7.18
C SER A 185 0.06 21.30 -7.42
N GLU A 186 -0.52 20.30 -6.79
CA GLU A 186 -0.18 18.87 -6.96
C GLU A 186 -0.36 18.39 -8.40
N LEU A 187 -1.35 18.94 -9.12
CA LEU A 187 -1.71 18.54 -10.50
C LEU A 187 -0.71 19.02 -11.55
N LYS A 188 0.24 19.88 -11.20
CA LYS A 188 1.16 20.48 -12.17
C LYS A 188 2.03 19.42 -12.85
N GLY A 189 1.72 19.16 -14.14
CA GLY A 189 2.43 18.21 -14.97
C GLY A 189 1.99 16.75 -14.78
N ALA A 190 0.83 16.51 -14.17
CA ALA A 190 0.12 15.24 -14.25
C ALA A 190 -0.44 15.03 -15.66
N VAL A 191 -0.54 13.78 -16.10
CA VAL A 191 -1.12 13.38 -17.38
C VAL A 191 -2.50 12.81 -17.14
N VAL A 192 -3.51 13.37 -17.79
CA VAL A 192 -4.92 12.99 -17.67
C VAL A 192 -5.60 13.00 -19.03
N ASP A 193 -6.69 12.26 -19.17
CA ASP A 193 -7.52 12.33 -20.38
C ASP A 193 -8.46 13.55 -20.37
N PHE A 194 -9.23 13.72 -21.48
CA PHE A 194 -10.13 14.85 -21.64
C PHE A 194 -11.25 14.88 -20.59
N TYR A 195 -11.82 13.73 -20.26
CA TYR A 195 -12.94 13.64 -19.29
C TYR A 195 -12.44 13.90 -17.88
N GLN A 196 -11.28 13.36 -17.54
CA GLN A 196 -10.60 13.61 -16.27
C GLN A 196 -10.23 15.10 -16.12
N ALA A 197 -9.73 15.73 -17.19
CA ALA A 197 -9.43 17.15 -17.18
C ALA A 197 -10.68 18.00 -16.91
N ALA A 198 -11.82 17.63 -17.50
CA ALA A 198 -13.10 18.29 -17.27
C ALA A 198 -13.57 18.15 -15.80
N GLU A 199 -13.40 16.97 -15.21
CA GLU A 199 -13.74 16.74 -13.80
C GLU A 199 -12.85 17.56 -12.85
N LEU A 200 -11.56 17.61 -13.10
CA LEU A 200 -10.60 18.40 -12.32
C LEU A 200 -10.85 19.91 -12.47
N ALA A 201 -11.25 20.37 -13.65
CA ALA A 201 -11.54 21.78 -13.90
C ALA A 201 -12.73 22.31 -13.07
N LYS A 202 -13.70 21.46 -12.73
CA LYS A 202 -14.81 21.84 -11.83
C LYS A 202 -14.31 22.31 -10.47
N ARG A 203 -13.22 21.76 -9.95
CA ARG A 203 -12.60 22.20 -8.69
C ARG A 203 -12.09 23.64 -8.74
N LEU A 204 -11.72 24.11 -9.92
CA LEU A 204 -11.29 25.50 -10.15
C LEU A 204 -12.49 26.45 -10.33
N GLY A 205 -13.72 25.97 -10.10
CA GLY A 205 -14.93 26.73 -10.27
C GLY A 205 -15.37 26.93 -11.72
N LEU A 206 -14.81 26.18 -12.67
CA LEU A 206 -15.21 26.26 -14.08
C LEU A 206 -16.55 25.56 -14.32
N ILE A 207 -17.40 26.20 -15.10
CA ILE A 207 -18.66 25.63 -15.59
C ILE A 207 -18.39 25.10 -16.99
N ILE A 208 -18.46 23.79 -17.15
CA ILE A 208 -18.27 23.10 -18.43
C ILE A 208 -19.66 22.82 -19.04
N LYS A 209 -19.85 23.27 -20.28
CA LYS A 209 -21.09 23.15 -21.05
C LYS A 209 -20.94 22.11 -22.15
#